data_739fdc56c1738ef21aaf5b18a1ca24e4
#
_entry.id   739fdc56c1738ef21aaf5b18a1ca24e4
#
_cell.length_a   1.000
_cell.length_b   1.000
_cell.length_c   1.000
_cell.angle_alpha   90.00
_cell.angle_beta   90.00
_cell.angle_gamma   90.00
#
_symmetry.space_group_name_H-M   'P 1'
#
loop_
_entity.id
_entity.type
_entity.pdbx_description
1 polymer ?
#
loop_
_entity_poly.entity_id
_entity_poly.type
_entity_poly.pdbx_seq_one_letter_code
_entity_poly.pdbx_strand_id
1 'polypeptide(L)'
;MTTMYTADHEWINIEDHEAATVGITHHAQDALGDVVFVDLPEVGRSFKKGEVAGVVESVKAAADLYMPVTGEIVAVNEALRADPSLANSDPLGNGWFFQVHISEAGMAEFDQLMDGPAYDKLLKSA
;
A
#
# COMPACT_ATOMS: atom_id res chain seq x y z
N MET A 1 -9.51 10.80 -9.84
CA MET A 1 -8.88 9.59 -9.26
C MET A 1 -7.43 9.52 -9.71
N THR A 2 -6.51 9.50 -8.77
CA THR A 2 -5.07 9.51 -9.07
C THR A 2 -4.37 8.39 -8.30
N THR A 3 -3.66 7.53 -9.03
CA THR A 3 -2.87 6.45 -8.42
C THR A 3 -1.38 6.73 -8.60
N MET A 4 -0.64 6.66 -7.51
CA MET A 4 0.81 6.81 -7.49
C MET A 4 1.45 5.57 -6.88
N TYR A 5 2.76 5.44 -7.05
CA TYR A 5 3.50 4.23 -6.69
C TYR A 5 4.78 4.56 -5.95
N THR A 6 5.19 3.66 -5.04
CA THR A 6 6.48 3.77 -4.34
C THR A 6 7.50 2.82 -4.94
N ALA A 7 8.78 3.06 -4.61
CA ALA A 7 9.87 2.15 -5.01
C ALA A 7 9.80 0.81 -4.26
N ASP A 8 8.99 0.74 -3.20
CA ASP A 8 8.75 -0.49 -2.44
C ASP A 8 7.58 -1.30 -3.01
N HIS A 9 7.07 -0.90 -4.18
CA HIS A 9 5.98 -1.59 -4.89
C HIS A 9 4.65 -1.53 -4.14
N GLU A 10 4.37 -0.38 -3.57
CA GLU A 10 3.07 -0.06 -2.98
C GLU A 10 2.37 0.95 -3.87
N TRP A 11 1.05 0.87 -3.94
CA TRP A 11 0.26 1.86 -4.64
C TRP A 11 -0.58 2.65 -3.64
N ILE A 12 -0.88 3.91 -3.99
CA ILE A 12 -1.78 4.76 -3.22
C ILE A 12 -2.69 5.49 -4.21
N ASN A 13 -3.98 5.42 -3.95
CA ASN A 13 -5.02 6.01 -4.80
C ASN A 13 -5.82 7.03 -4.01
N ILE A 14 -5.87 8.26 -4.50
CA ILE A 14 -6.70 9.32 -3.91
C ILE A 14 -7.98 9.45 -4.74
N GLU A 15 -9.11 9.12 -4.12
CA GLU A 15 -10.43 9.35 -4.73
C GLU A 15 -11.05 10.65 -4.22
N ASP A 16 -10.83 10.96 -2.95
CA ASP A 16 -11.19 12.24 -2.36
C ASP A 16 -10.09 12.66 -1.37
N HIS A 17 -10.18 13.89 -0.86
CA HIS A 17 -9.14 14.45 0.00
C HIS A 17 -9.12 13.86 1.42
N GLU A 18 -10.14 13.10 1.79
CA GLU A 18 -10.25 12.59 3.16
C GLU A 18 -9.67 11.19 3.31
N ALA A 19 -9.68 10.39 2.25
CA ALA A 19 -9.17 9.02 2.33
C ALA A 19 -8.47 8.59 1.06
N ALA A 20 -7.24 8.14 1.23
CA ALA A 20 -6.48 7.49 0.16
C ALA A 20 -6.39 6.01 0.48
N THR A 21 -6.53 5.16 -0.53
CA THR A 21 -6.44 3.71 -0.38
C THR A 21 -5.05 3.23 -0.74
N VAL A 22 -4.47 2.35 0.07
CA VAL A 22 -3.11 1.83 -0.09
C VAL A 22 -3.14 0.31 -0.23
N GLY A 23 -2.33 -0.20 -1.15
CA GLY A 23 -2.15 -1.63 -1.32
C GLY A 23 -0.80 -1.93 -1.95
N ILE A 24 -0.60 -3.17 -2.38
CA ILE A 24 0.62 -3.60 -3.06
C ILE A 24 0.34 -3.84 -4.54
N THR A 25 1.38 -3.70 -5.37
CA THR A 25 1.24 -3.86 -6.82
C THR A 25 1.24 -5.33 -7.23
N HIS A 26 0.90 -5.61 -8.48
CA HIS A 26 1.02 -6.96 -9.06
C HIS A 26 2.45 -7.47 -8.97
N HIS A 27 3.43 -6.60 -9.20
CA HIS A 27 4.84 -6.97 -9.08
C HIS A 27 5.17 -7.44 -7.67
N ALA A 28 4.68 -6.72 -6.66
CA ALA A 28 4.93 -7.06 -5.26
C ALA A 28 4.33 -8.41 -4.88
N GLN A 29 3.05 -8.64 -5.23
CA GLN A 29 2.41 -9.91 -4.88
C GLN A 29 3.02 -11.09 -5.63
N ASP A 30 3.46 -10.88 -6.87
CA ASP A 30 4.11 -11.92 -7.65
C ASP A 30 5.46 -12.29 -7.04
N ALA A 31 6.23 -11.31 -6.61
CA ALA A 31 7.52 -11.53 -5.94
C ALA A 31 7.36 -12.23 -4.59
N LEU A 32 6.29 -11.91 -3.85
CA LEU A 32 6.01 -12.54 -2.55
C LEU A 32 5.53 -13.98 -2.68
N GLY A 33 4.76 -14.28 -3.72
CA GLY A 33 4.05 -15.54 -3.83
C GLY A 33 2.79 -15.55 -2.96
N ASP A 34 2.29 -16.71 -2.59
CA ASP A 34 1.02 -16.82 -1.86
C ASP A 34 1.07 -16.14 -0.50
N VAL A 35 0.26 -15.11 -0.32
CA VAL A 35 0.14 -14.38 0.94
C VAL A 35 -0.73 -15.18 1.90
N VAL A 36 -0.21 -15.42 3.10
CA VAL A 36 -0.88 -16.26 4.11
C VAL A 36 -1.27 -15.49 5.36
N PHE A 37 -0.70 -14.31 5.58
CA PHE A 37 -1.02 -13.48 6.75
C PHE A 37 -0.70 -12.02 6.47
N VAL A 38 -1.54 -11.13 6.99
CA VAL A 38 -1.28 -9.68 6.96
C VAL A 38 -1.45 -9.12 8.37
N ASP A 39 -0.51 -8.26 8.77
CA ASP A 39 -0.59 -7.52 10.02
C ASP A 39 -0.92 -6.08 9.64
N LEU A 40 -2.18 -5.70 9.81
CA LEU A 40 -2.67 -4.38 9.43
C LEU A 40 -2.48 -3.38 10.58
N PRO A 41 -2.29 -2.08 10.26
CA PRO A 41 -2.13 -1.06 11.29
C PRO A 41 -3.44 -0.82 12.05
N GLU A 42 -3.35 -0.21 13.23
CA GLU A 42 -4.53 0.16 14.00
C GLU A 42 -5.14 1.46 13.46
N VAL A 43 -6.47 1.47 13.36
CA VAL A 43 -7.22 2.68 12.99
C VAL A 43 -6.96 3.76 14.05
N GLY A 44 -6.72 4.99 13.61
CA GLY A 44 -6.42 6.11 14.48
C GLY A 44 -4.93 6.36 14.70
N ARG A 45 -4.08 5.43 14.29
CA ARG A 45 -2.64 5.58 14.43
C ARG A 45 -2.07 6.42 13.29
N SER A 46 -1.14 7.32 13.61
CA SER A 46 -0.46 8.17 12.63
C SER A 46 0.95 7.67 12.37
N PHE A 47 1.36 7.77 11.11
CA PHE A 47 2.71 7.38 10.67
C PHE A 47 3.30 8.45 9.78
N LYS A 48 4.62 8.53 9.77
CA LYS A 48 5.37 9.32 8.80
C LYS A 48 5.72 8.46 7.60
N LYS A 49 5.91 9.10 6.45
CA LYS A 49 6.38 8.42 5.24
C LYS A 49 7.62 7.58 5.56
N GLY A 50 7.61 6.33 5.11
CA GLY A 50 8.73 5.41 5.30
C GLY A 50 8.71 4.62 6.58
N GLU A 51 7.82 4.94 7.53
CA GLU A 51 7.66 4.12 8.73
C GLU A 51 6.92 2.82 8.37
N VAL A 52 7.23 1.75 9.11
CA VAL A 52 6.55 0.47 8.91
C VAL A 52 5.14 0.56 9.46
N ALA A 53 4.14 0.44 8.59
CA ALA A 53 2.73 0.49 8.97
C ALA A 53 2.15 -0.91 9.21
N GLY A 54 2.73 -1.93 8.59
CA GLY A 54 2.24 -3.30 8.73
C GLY A 54 3.24 -4.29 8.17
N VAL A 55 2.82 -5.56 8.12
CA VAL A 55 3.63 -6.65 7.59
C VAL A 55 2.76 -7.54 6.73
N VAL A 56 3.32 -8.04 5.63
CA VAL A 56 2.68 -9.05 4.81
C VAL A 56 3.56 -10.28 4.79
N GLU A 57 2.97 -11.44 5.12
CA GLU A 57 3.70 -12.70 5.15
C GLU A 57 3.20 -13.64 4.07
N SER A 58 4.14 -14.21 3.33
CA SER A 58 3.87 -15.20 2.30
C SER A 58 4.49 -16.54 2.69
N VAL A 59 4.26 -17.55 1.86
CA VAL A 59 4.87 -18.88 2.05
C VAL A 59 6.39 -18.85 1.96
N LYS A 60 6.97 -17.82 1.35
CA LYS A 60 8.43 -17.69 1.18
C LYS A 60 9.10 -16.70 2.12
N ALA A 61 8.40 -15.62 2.50
CA ALA A 61 9.05 -14.48 3.15
C ALA A 61 8.05 -13.60 3.89
N ALA A 62 8.58 -12.75 4.76
CA ALA A 62 7.82 -11.66 5.36
C ALA A 62 8.38 -10.35 4.84
N ALA A 63 7.52 -9.38 4.54
CA ALA A 63 7.91 -8.08 4.05
C ALA A 63 7.23 -6.98 4.84
N ASP A 64 7.97 -5.91 5.13
CA ASP A 64 7.40 -4.73 5.80
C ASP A 64 6.60 -3.92 4.80
N LEU A 65 5.47 -3.41 5.27
CA LEU A 65 4.63 -2.51 4.49
C LEU A 65 4.90 -1.09 4.98
N TYR A 66 5.55 -0.29 4.14
CA TYR A 66 5.94 1.06 4.49
C TYR A 66 4.84 2.06 4.20
N MET A 67 4.78 3.10 5.03
CA MET A 67 3.82 4.18 4.82
C MET A 67 4.24 4.99 3.59
N PRO A 68 3.39 5.09 2.55
CA PRO A 68 3.77 5.83 1.34
C PRO A 68 3.76 7.34 1.52
N VAL A 69 2.97 7.83 2.45
CA VAL A 69 2.86 9.26 2.78
C VAL A 69 2.60 9.41 4.28
N THR A 70 2.87 10.60 4.81
CA THR A 70 2.56 10.91 6.21
C THR A 70 1.05 11.10 6.36
N GLY A 71 0.44 10.42 7.31
CA GLY A 71 -0.99 10.51 7.54
C GLY A 71 -1.47 9.59 8.65
N GLU A 72 -2.79 9.58 8.84
CA GLU A 72 -3.44 8.79 9.88
C GLU A 72 -4.25 7.65 9.26
N ILE A 73 -4.15 6.47 9.85
CA ILE A 73 -4.93 5.31 9.40
C ILE A 73 -6.39 5.52 9.79
N VAL A 74 -7.29 5.51 8.81
CA VAL A 74 -8.72 5.72 9.04
C VAL A 74 -9.55 4.47 8.82
N ALA A 75 -9.02 3.48 8.09
CA ALA A 75 -9.71 2.20 7.87
C ALA A 75 -8.69 1.12 7.50
N VAL A 76 -9.04 -0.13 7.79
CA VAL A 76 -8.27 -1.30 7.37
C VAL A 76 -9.21 -2.28 6.69
N ASN A 77 -8.67 -3.11 5.79
CA ASN A 77 -9.47 -4.07 5.02
C ASN A 77 -9.63 -5.37 5.81
N GLU A 78 -10.73 -5.47 6.52
CA GLU A 78 -11.03 -6.69 7.31
C GLU A 78 -11.21 -7.92 6.43
N ALA A 79 -11.68 -7.75 5.19
CA ALA A 79 -11.81 -8.85 4.24
C ALA A 79 -10.43 -9.45 3.90
N LEU A 80 -9.41 -8.62 3.81
CA LEU A 80 -8.04 -9.08 3.56
C LEU A 80 -7.49 -9.83 4.78
N ARG A 81 -7.81 -9.36 5.97
CA ARG A 81 -7.40 -10.05 7.21
C ARG A 81 -8.02 -11.43 7.29
N ALA A 82 -9.27 -11.57 6.87
CA ALA A 82 -9.99 -12.85 6.86
C ALA A 82 -9.50 -13.77 5.72
N ASP A 83 -9.11 -13.17 4.58
CA ASP A 83 -8.64 -13.91 3.40
C ASP A 83 -7.41 -13.20 2.80
N PRO A 84 -6.21 -13.49 3.32
CA PRO A 84 -4.98 -12.86 2.82
C PRO A 84 -4.70 -13.09 1.34
N SER A 85 -5.26 -14.14 0.74
CA SER A 85 -5.07 -14.43 -0.68
C SER A 85 -5.67 -13.36 -1.60
N LEU A 86 -6.52 -12.48 -1.08
CA LEU A 86 -7.01 -11.33 -1.86
C LEU A 86 -5.87 -10.43 -2.33
N ALA A 87 -4.78 -10.36 -1.58
CA ALA A 87 -3.60 -9.59 -2.00
C ALA A 87 -2.98 -10.17 -3.27
N ASN A 88 -3.15 -11.46 -3.52
CA ASN A 88 -2.67 -12.11 -4.75
C ASN A 88 -3.69 -12.02 -5.89
N SER A 89 -4.95 -12.29 -5.59
CA SER A 89 -5.99 -12.39 -6.62
C SER A 89 -6.47 -11.04 -7.11
N ASP A 90 -6.48 -10.02 -6.25
CA ASP A 90 -7.00 -8.70 -6.60
C ASP A 90 -6.26 -7.57 -5.86
N PRO A 91 -4.93 -7.45 -6.07
CA PRO A 91 -4.13 -6.49 -5.30
C PRO A 91 -4.50 -5.04 -5.53
N LEU A 92 -5.06 -4.70 -6.69
CA LEU A 92 -5.43 -3.33 -7.03
C LEU A 92 -6.89 -3.01 -6.71
N GLY A 93 -7.66 -3.99 -6.25
CA GLY A 93 -9.07 -3.85 -5.93
C GLY A 93 -9.38 -4.33 -4.52
N ASN A 94 -10.06 -5.47 -4.40
CA ASN A 94 -10.54 -5.99 -3.11
C ASN A 94 -9.41 -6.35 -2.14
N GLY A 95 -8.17 -6.48 -2.61
CA GLY A 95 -7.01 -6.78 -1.79
C GLY A 95 -6.28 -5.55 -1.24
N TRP A 96 -6.93 -4.40 -1.17
CA TRP A 96 -6.32 -3.20 -0.57
C TRP A 96 -6.01 -3.45 0.92
N PHE A 97 -5.03 -2.71 1.45
CA PHE A 97 -4.56 -2.93 2.83
C PHE A 97 -5.18 -1.97 3.84
N PHE A 98 -5.06 -0.68 3.62
CA PHE A 98 -5.61 0.31 4.55
C PHE A 98 -5.92 1.63 3.85
N GLN A 99 -6.67 2.49 4.54
CA GLN A 99 -6.96 3.84 4.06
C GLN A 99 -6.35 4.86 5.01
N VAL A 100 -5.90 5.97 4.45
CA VAL A 100 -5.13 7.01 5.14
C VAL A 100 -5.78 8.36 4.91
N HIS A 101 -5.95 9.13 5.99
CA HIS A 101 -6.20 10.56 5.87
C HIS A 101 -4.82 11.23 5.70
N ILE A 102 -4.56 11.77 4.53
CA ILE A 102 -3.25 12.33 4.21
C ILE A 102 -3.10 13.71 4.87
N SER A 103 -2.00 13.91 5.62
CA SER A 103 -1.70 15.19 6.23
C SER A 103 -1.27 16.21 5.16
N GLU A 104 -1.15 17.48 5.55
CA GLU A 104 -0.64 18.51 4.65
C GLU A 104 0.77 18.16 4.15
N ALA A 105 1.65 17.71 5.04
CA ALA A 105 2.97 17.24 4.66
C ALA A 105 2.90 16.03 3.74
N GLY A 106 1.93 15.14 3.99
CA GLY A 106 1.72 13.95 3.18
C GLY A 106 1.28 14.26 1.75
N MET A 107 0.53 15.34 1.54
CA MET A 107 0.13 15.75 0.18
C MET A 107 1.34 16.16 -0.66
N ALA A 108 2.30 16.86 -0.07
CA ALA A 108 3.54 17.21 -0.76
C ALA A 108 4.35 15.95 -1.08
N GLU A 109 4.37 14.99 -0.18
CA GLU A 109 5.03 13.69 -0.39
C GLU A 109 4.36 12.89 -1.49
N PHE A 110 3.02 12.92 -1.53
CA PHE A 110 2.24 12.23 -2.57
C PHE A 110 2.64 12.73 -3.96
N ASP A 111 2.80 14.04 -4.12
CA ASP A 111 3.15 14.64 -5.40
C ASP A 111 4.54 14.22 -5.89
N GLN A 112 5.40 13.71 -5.01
CA GLN A 112 6.74 13.25 -5.34
C GLN A 112 6.80 11.76 -5.66
N LEU A 113 5.71 11.04 -5.50
CA LEU A 113 5.66 9.61 -5.83
C LEU A 113 5.66 9.40 -7.35
N MET A 114 5.91 8.17 -7.76
CA MET A 114 5.90 7.82 -9.18
C MET A 114 4.48 7.68 -9.70
N ASP A 115 4.23 8.23 -10.90
CA ASP A 115 3.00 7.92 -11.65
C ASP A 115 3.16 6.55 -12.32
N GLY A 116 2.13 6.11 -13.05
CA GLY A 116 2.16 4.81 -13.73
C GLY A 116 3.33 4.64 -14.69
N PRO A 117 3.56 5.58 -15.62
CA PRO A 117 4.70 5.48 -16.55
C PRO A 117 6.06 5.46 -15.85
N ALA A 118 6.26 6.24 -14.80
CA ALA A 118 7.51 6.25 -14.05
C ALA A 118 7.73 4.92 -13.32
N TYR A 119 6.68 4.35 -12.75
CA TYR A 119 6.76 3.06 -12.09
C TYR A 119 7.05 1.93 -13.08
N ASP A 120 6.41 1.95 -14.26
CA ASP A 120 6.68 0.97 -15.32
C ASP A 120 8.14 1.02 -15.75
N LYS A 121 8.71 2.23 -15.83
CA LYS A 121 10.11 2.40 -16.16
C LYS A 121 11.03 1.80 -15.08
N LEU A 122 10.67 1.97 -13.81
CA LEU A 122 11.41 1.34 -12.71
C LEU A 122 11.41 -0.18 -12.84
N LEU A 123 10.25 -0.77 -13.15
CA LEU A 123 10.13 -2.23 -13.31
C LEU A 123 11.00 -2.75 -14.45
N LYS A 124 11.09 -2.02 -15.55
CA LYS A 124 11.89 -2.41 -16.72
C LYS A 124 13.38 -2.31 -16.48
N SER A 125 13.80 -1.44 -15.57
CA SER A 125 15.22 -1.24 -15.28
C SER A 125 15.74 -2.14 -14.14
N ALA A 126 14.85 -2.88 -13.51
CA ALA A 126 15.22 -3.76 -12.40
C ALA A 126 15.73 -5.12 -12.86
#